data_312bc7609aa4fd5a18b26f488d1d2041
#
_entry.id   312bc7609aa4fd5a18b26f488d1d2041
#
_cell.length_a   1.000
_cell.length_b   1.000
_cell.length_c   1.000
_cell.angle_alpha   90.00
_cell.angle_beta   90.00
_cell.angle_gamma   90.00
#
_symmetry.space_group_name_H-M   'P 1'
#
loop_
_entity.id
_entity.type
_entity.pdbx_description
1 polymer ?
#
loop_
_entity_poly.entity_id
_entity_poly.type
_entity_poly.pdbx_seq_one_letter_code
_entity_poly.pdbx_strand_id
1 'polypeptide(L)'
;MNEQRVQTSEALRVGLVLALAGGYLDAYTYLCRGGVFANAETGNMVLLGVKLAAGDWAAAAKYLPPIFAFFLGVLAAEAIRRRGKAAPAAKLHWRQWVLALEIGVLAAAAFAPLGGAWDMAVNWAISFVCALQVESFRRVHGKAYATTMCTGNLRSGTELL
;
A
#
# COMPACT_ATOMS: atom_id res chain seq x y z
N MET A 1 -8.72 6.11 35.45
CA MET A 1 -8.79 5.69 34.05
C MET A 1 -7.67 6.41 33.31
N ASN A 2 -6.57 5.70 32.93
CA ASN A 2 -5.49 6.30 32.15
C ASN A 2 -5.99 6.46 30.70
N GLU A 3 -6.26 7.69 30.28
CA GLU A 3 -6.40 8.00 28.86
C GLU A 3 -5.06 7.72 28.20
N GLN A 4 -4.94 6.55 27.60
CA GLN A 4 -3.79 6.26 26.74
C GLN A 4 -3.86 7.27 25.59
N ARG A 5 -2.93 8.23 25.57
CA ARG A 5 -2.79 9.18 24.45
C ARG A 5 -2.60 8.38 23.18
N VAL A 6 -3.65 8.31 22.36
CA VAL A 6 -3.60 7.68 21.05
C VAL A 6 -2.56 8.41 20.22
N GLN A 7 -1.58 7.68 19.69
CA GLN A 7 -0.59 8.29 18.79
C GLN A 7 -1.31 8.86 17.57
N THR A 8 -0.93 10.05 17.12
CA THR A 8 -1.54 10.70 15.94
C THR A 8 -1.57 9.78 14.70
N SER A 9 -0.54 8.94 14.54
CA SER A 9 -0.47 7.95 13.47
C SER A 9 -1.47 6.79 13.60
N GLU A 10 -2.12 6.63 14.74
CA GLU A 10 -3.16 5.63 15.01
C GLU A 10 -4.56 6.27 15.11
N ALA A 11 -4.68 7.56 14.77
CA ALA A 11 -5.96 8.24 14.75
C ALA A 11 -6.85 7.70 13.61
N LEU A 12 -8.13 7.50 13.89
CA LEU A 12 -9.12 7.02 12.92
C LEU A 12 -9.12 7.87 11.63
N ARG A 13 -8.97 9.18 11.74
CA ARG A 13 -8.92 10.09 10.59
C ARG A 13 -7.78 9.75 9.64
N VAL A 14 -6.60 9.46 10.16
CA VAL A 14 -5.44 9.05 9.37
C VAL A 14 -5.74 7.72 8.69
N GLY A 15 -6.27 6.74 9.41
CA GLY A 15 -6.67 5.44 8.86
C GLY A 15 -7.67 5.58 7.71
N LEU A 16 -8.69 6.41 7.86
CA LEU A 16 -9.71 6.65 6.83
C LEU A 16 -9.10 7.30 5.57
N VAL A 17 -8.27 8.33 5.72
CA VAL A 17 -7.61 9.00 4.58
C VAL A 17 -6.72 8.02 3.83
N LEU A 18 -5.92 7.22 4.53
CA LEU A 18 -5.03 6.23 3.91
C LEU A 18 -5.83 5.11 3.21
N ALA A 19 -6.97 4.67 3.77
CA ALA A 19 -7.83 3.69 3.11
C ALA A 19 -8.48 4.25 1.84
N LEU A 20 -8.95 5.50 1.88
CA LEU A 20 -9.47 6.17 0.69
C LEU A 20 -8.41 6.33 -0.40
N ALA A 21 -7.19 6.73 -0.02
CA ALA A 21 -6.06 6.83 -0.93
C ALA A 21 -5.75 5.45 -1.56
N GLY A 22 -5.67 4.38 -0.75
CA GLY A 22 -5.43 3.03 -1.25
C GLY A 22 -6.49 2.56 -2.25
N GLY A 23 -7.77 2.76 -1.96
CA GLY A 23 -8.86 2.41 -2.88
C GLY A 23 -8.83 3.25 -4.16
N TYR A 24 -8.52 4.53 -4.06
CA TYR A 24 -8.34 5.40 -5.22
C TYR A 24 -7.18 4.93 -6.12
N LEU A 25 -6.05 4.58 -5.52
CA LEU A 25 -4.88 4.11 -6.26
C LEU A 25 -5.15 2.78 -6.99
N ASP A 26 -5.88 1.85 -6.37
CA ASP A 26 -6.32 0.62 -7.03
C ASP A 26 -7.23 0.91 -8.22
N ALA A 27 -8.21 1.79 -8.05
CA ALA A 27 -9.10 2.19 -9.15
C ALA A 27 -8.32 2.88 -10.28
N TYR A 28 -7.42 3.80 -9.94
CA TYR A 28 -6.59 4.50 -10.91
C TYR A 28 -5.70 3.55 -11.72
N THR A 29 -4.96 2.68 -11.04
CA THR A 29 -4.04 1.77 -11.73
C THR A 29 -4.79 0.73 -12.55
N TYR A 30 -5.93 0.25 -12.06
CA TYR A 30 -6.75 -0.70 -12.79
C TYR A 30 -7.38 -0.08 -14.04
N LEU A 31 -7.95 1.12 -13.93
CA LEU A 31 -8.66 1.78 -15.03
C LEU A 31 -7.71 2.46 -16.04
N CYS A 32 -6.62 3.06 -15.56
CA CYS A 32 -5.77 3.94 -16.35
C CYS A 32 -4.38 3.38 -16.64
N ARG A 33 -3.93 2.33 -15.94
CA ARG A 33 -2.56 1.83 -16.00
C ARG A 33 -2.47 0.32 -16.31
N GLY A 34 -3.29 -0.16 -17.25
CA GLY A 34 -3.15 -1.50 -17.81
C GLY A 34 -3.87 -2.61 -17.03
N GLY A 35 -4.84 -2.30 -16.16
CA GLY A 35 -5.69 -3.29 -15.49
C GLY A 35 -4.95 -4.09 -14.41
N VAL A 36 -4.12 -3.43 -13.62
CA VAL A 36 -3.34 -3.99 -12.52
C VAL A 36 -3.69 -3.22 -11.25
N PHE A 37 -3.83 -3.91 -10.13
CA PHE A 37 -4.00 -3.27 -8.83
C PHE A 37 -2.65 -2.86 -8.25
N ALA A 38 -2.56 -1.65 -7.71
CA ALA A 38 -1.33 -1.19 -7.06
C ALA A 38 -1.23 -1.63 -5.59
N ASN A 39 -2.34 -2.07 -5.00
CA ASN A 39 -2.47 -2.27 -3.56
C ASN A 39 -3.21 -3.57 -3.23
N ALA A 40 -4.18 -3.98 -4.03
CA ALA A 40 -4.93 -5.22 -3.88
C ALA A 40 -4.19 -6.41 -4.52
N GLU A 41 -3.06 -6.82 -3.92
CA GLU A 41 -2.20 -7.88 -4.47
C GLU A 41 -2.92 -9.23 -4.59
N THR A 42 -3.88 -9.52 -3.74
CA THR A 42 -4.76 -10.69 -3.90
C THR A 42 -5.50 -10.66 -5.24
N GLY A 43 -5.95 -9.46 -5.67
CA GLY A 43 -6.57 -9.27 -6.98
C GLY A 43 -5.58 -9.57 -8.12
N ASN A 44 -4.35 -9.08 -8.02
CA ASN A 44 -3.29 -9.38 -8.98
C ASN A 44 -2.99 -10.88 -9.06
N MET A 45 -2.94 -11.59 -7.91
CA MET A 45 -2.73 -13.05 -7.88
C MET A 45 -3.88 -13.81 -8.54
N VAL A 46 -5.12 -13.40 -8.31
CA VAL A 46 -6.29 -14.00 -8.97
C VAL A 46 -6.23 -13.79 -10.49
N LEU A 47 -5.97 -12.55 -10.92
CA LEU A 47 -5.88 -12.23 -12.35
C LEU A 47 -4.71 -12.93 -13.02
N LEU A 48 -3.57 -13.05 -12.35
CA LEU A 48 -2.44 -13.88 -12.79
C LEU A 48 -2.90 -15.33 -13.03
N GLY A 49 -3.56 -15.95 -12.05
CA GLY A 49 -4.06 -17.33 -12.17
C GLY A 49 -5.05 -17.51 -13.32
N VAL A 50 -5.99 -16.58 -13.48
CA VAL A 50 -6.96 -16.60 -14.59
C VAL A 50 -6.26 -16.55 -15.96
N LYS A 51 -5.24 -15.68 -16.11
CA LYS A 51 -4.48 -15.57 -17.37
C LYS A 51 -3.62 -16.79 -17.64
N LEU A 52 -3.01 -17.36 -16.62
CA LEU A 52 -2.23 -18.62 -16.74
C LEU A 52 -3.15 -19.77 -17.18
N ALA A 53 -4.32 -19.91 -16.57
CA ALA A 53 -5.29 -20.95 -16.93
C ALA A 53 -5.81 -20.81 -18.36
N ALA A 54 -5.89 -19.57 -18.87
CA ALA A 54 -6.25 -19.27 -20.26
C ALA A 54 -5.10 -19.46 -21.25
N GLY A 55 -3.89 -19.80 -20.81
CA GLY A 55 -2.69 -19.92 -21.67
C GLY A 55 -2.12 -18.58 -22.13
N ASP A 56 -2.59 -17.45 -21.59
CA ASP A 56 -2.15 -16.10 -21.95
C ASP A 56 -0.97 -15.65 -21.04
N TRP A 57 0.20 -16.25 -21.31
CA TRP A 57 1.41 -16.02 -20.53
C TRP A 57 1.89 -14.57 -20.56
N ALA A 58 1.70 -13.89 -21.70
CA ALA A 58 2.11 -12.49 -21.86
C ALA A 58 1.26 -11.57 -20.98
N ALA A 59 -0.07 -11.77 -20.99
CA ALA A 59 -0.96 -11.01 -20.10
C ALA A 59 -0.80 -11.40 -18.63
N ALA A 60 -0.43 -12.65 -18.33
CA ALA A 60 -0.15 -13.09 -16.97
C ALA A 60 1.07 -12.38 -16.38
N ALA A 61 2.14 -12.24 -17.16
CA ALA A 61 3.41 -11.67 -16.72
C ALA A 61 3.28 -10.24 -16.17
N LYS A 62 2.29 -9.46 -16.61
CA LYS A 62 2.09 -8.07 -16.15
C LYS A 62 1.70 -7.94 -14.66
N TYR A 63 1.20 -9.02 -14.05
CA TYR A 63 0.79 -9.01 -12.63
C TYR A 63 1.95 -9.35 -11.68
N LEU A 64 3.04 -9.96 -12.16
CA LEU A 64 4.19 -10.31 -11.33
C LEU A 64 4.95 -9.10 -10.78
N PRO A 65 5.22 -8.05 -11.61
CA PRO A 65 5.97 -6.89 -11.17
C PRO A 65 5.39 -6.17 -9.95
N PRO A 66 4.09 -5.81 -9.90
CA PRO A 66 3.51 -5.16 -8.72
C PRO A 66 3.57 -6.04 -7.47
N ILE A 67 3.28 -7.35 -7.60
CA ILE A 67 3.38 -8.31 -6.49
C ILE A 67 4.81 -8.30 -5.91
N PHE A 68 5.82 -8.32 -6.78
CA PHE A 68 7.22 -8.29 -6.36
C PHE A 68 7.61 -6.93 -5.76
N ALA A 69 7.14 -5.82 -6.34
CA ALA A 69 7.37 -4.49 -5.79
C ALA A 69 6.75 -4.32 -4.40
N PHE A 70 5.53 -4.84 -4.20
CA PHE A 70 4.88 -4.87 -2.90
C PHE A 70 5.68 -5.66 -1.87
N PHE A 71 6.16 -6.85 -2.23
CA PHE A 71 7.03 -7.65 -1.37
C PHE A 71 8.30 -6.89 -0.96
N LEU A 72 8.97 -6.24 -1.91
CA LEU A 72 10.14 -5.40 -1.62
C LEU A 72 9.79 -4.21 -0.72
N GLY A 73 8.62 -3.61 -0.91
CA GLY A 73 8.12 -2.53 -0.07
C GLY A 73 7.91 -2.96 1.39
N VAL A 74 7.35 -4.16 1.62
CA VAL A 74 7.21 -4.74 2.97
C VAL A 74 8.59 -4.92 3.62
N LEU A 75 9.56 -5.50 2.89
CA LEU A 75 10.93 -5.67 3.39
C LEU A 75 11.59 -4.32 3.73
N ALA A 76 11.41 -3.32 2.88
CA ALA A 76 11.95 -1.98 3.08
C ALA A 76 11.30 -1.30 4.31
N ALA A 77 9.99 -1.42 4.48
CA ALA A 77 9.28 -0.88 5.64
C ALA A 77 9.79 -1.49 6.95
N GLU A 78 10.00 -2.81 6.97
CA GLU A 78 10.54 -3.49 8.14
C GLU A 78 11.98 -3.04 8.45
N ALA A 79 12.81 -2.86 7.42
CA ALA A 79 14.17 -2.35 7.59
C ALA A 79 14.17 -0.90 8.14
N ILE A 80 13.31 -0.03 7.61
CA ILE A 80 13.13 1.34 8.09
C ILE A 80 12.65 1.34 9.55
N ARG A 81 11.68 0.50 9.89
CA ARG A 81 11.13 0.36 11.23
C ARG A 81 12.20 -0.06 12.24
N ARG A 82 13.04 -1.05 11.89
CA ARG A 82 14.13 -1.52 12.76
C ARG A 82 15.16 -0.42 13.00
N ARG A 83 15.59 0.29 11.96
CA ARG A 83 16.53 1.42 12.07
C ARG A 83 15.94 2.59 12.86
N GLY A 84 14.69 2.95 12.61
CA GLY A 84 14.01 4.03 13.32
C GLY A 84 13.83 3.78 14.81
N LYS A 85 13.68 2.52 15.24
CA LYS A 85 13.66 2.15 16.66
C LYS A 85 15.04 2.22 17.31
N ALA A 86 16.11 1.99 16.56
CA ALA A 86 17.48 2.04 17.06
C ALA A 86 18.01 3.48 17.20
N ALA A 87 17.38 4.47 16.58
CA ALA A 87 17.77 5.89 16.60
C ALA A 87 16.65 6.81 17.12
N PRO A 88 16.31 6.78 18.41
CA PRO A 88 15.16 7.53 18.95
C PRO A 88 15.33 9.05 18.94
N ALA A 89 16.52 9.58 18.67
CA ALA A 89 16.83 11.01 18.69
C ALA A 89 16.57 11.75 17.36
N ALA A 90 16.01 11.09 16.34
CA ALA A 90 15.71 11.73 15.06
C ALA A 90 14.55 12.74 15.22
N LYS A 91 14.73 13.96 14.68
CA LYS A 91 13.72 15.04 14.71
C LYS A 91 12.39 14.65 14.06
N LEU A 92 12.41 13.74 13.09
CA LEU A 92 11.24 13.23 12.38
C LEU A 92 11.07 11.74 12.69
N HIS A 93 9.85 11.36 13.02
CA HIS A 93 9.51 9.95 13.23
C HIS A 93 9.59 9.19 11.88
N TRP A 94 10.09 7.95 11.88
CA TRP A 94 10.28 7.14 10.67
C TRP A 94 9.01 7.03 9.79
N ARG A 95 7.81 7.03 10.38
CA ARG A 95 6.53 7.04 9.65
C ARG A 95 6.32 8.30 8.81
N GLN A 96 6.86 9.44 9.25
CA GLN A 96 6.79 10.70 8.50
C GLN A 96 7.66 10.63 7.24
N TRP A 97 8.82 9.97 7.32
CA TRP A 97 9.66 9.71 6.15
C TRP A 97 8.97 8.80 5.14
N VAL A 98 8.26 7.75 5.60
CA VAL A 98 7.47 6.88 4.72
C VAL A 98 6.38 7.68 4.00
N LEU A 99 5.62 8.51 4.72
CA LEU A 99 4.60 9.37 4.09
C LEU A 99 5.20 10.38 3.11
N ALA A 100 6.34 10.99 3.45
CA ALA A 100 7.01 11.92 2.55
C ALA A 100 7.47 11.25 1.26
N LEU A 101 8.02 10.03 1.36
CA LEU A 101 8.39 9.22 0.20
C LEU A 101 7.15 8.86 -0.64
N GLU A 102 6.07 8.41 0.01
CA GLU A 102 4.81 8.10 -0.65
C GLU A 102 4.27 9.30 -1.42
N ILE A 103 4.16 10.46 -0.78
CA ILE A 103 3.72 11.72 -1.43
C ILE A 103 4.61 12.06 -2.62
N GLY A 104 5.93 11.94 -2.49
CA GLY A 104 6.88 12.22 -3.57
C GLY A 104 6.68 11.29 -4.77
N VAL A 105 6.53 9.99 -4.52
CA VAL A 105 6.28 8.98 -5.56
C VAL A 105 4.93 9.21 -6.24
N LEU A 106 3.86 9.47 -5.47
CA LEU A 106 2.54 9.74 -6.02
C LEU A 106 2.50 11.03 -6.83
N ALA A 107 3.21 12.07 -6.37
CA ALA A 107 3.36 13.32 -7.13
C ALA A 107 4.09 13.07 -8.46
N ALA A 108 5.17 12.29 -8.46
CA ALA A 108 5.87 11.93 -9.70
C ALA A 108 4.98 11.08 -10.64
N ALA A 109 4.24 10.12 -10.09
CA ALA A 109 3.31 9.28 -10.84
C ALA A 109 2.17 10.08 -11.51
N ALA A 110 1.73 11.18 -10.88
CA ALA A 110 0.68 12.05 -11.42
C ALA A 110 1.11 12.75 -12.72
N PHE A 111 2.40 12.99 -12.93
CA PHE A 111 2.96 13.59 -14.14
C PHE A 111 3.44 12.56 -15.17
N ALA A 112 3.44 11.27 -14.82
CA ALA A 112 3.90 10.23 -15.73
C ALA A 112 2.89 10.02 -16.88
N PRO A 113 3.36 9.95 -18.15
CA PRO A 113 2.48 9.66 -19.28
C PRO A 113 1.71 8.36 -19.10
N LEU A 114 0.52 8.27 -19.72
CA LEU A 114 -0.26 7.04 -19.75
C LEU A 114 0.23 6.15 -20.89
N GLY A 115 0.22 4.83 -20.65
CA GLY A 115 0.52 3.82 -21.65
C GLY A 115 1.97 3.33 -21.67
N GLY A 116 2.16 2.18 -22.28
CA GLY A 116 3.47 1.57 -22.53
C GLY A 116 4.26 1.22 -21.27
N ALA A 117 5.57 1.45 -21.35
CA ALA A 117 6.49 1.16 -20.23
C ALA A 117 6.23 2.01 -18.98
N TRP A 118 5.61 3.19 -19.14
CA TRP A 118 5.27 4.07 -18.03
C TRP A 118 4.26 3.42 -17.09
N ASP A 119 3.27 2.70 -17.62
CA ASP A 119 2.25 2.05 -16.77
C ASP A 119 2.89 1.03 -15.84
N MET A 120 3.83 0.24 -16.34
CA MET A 120 4.55 -0.73 -15.52
C MET A 120 5.40 -0.05 -14.44
N ALA A 121 6.16 0.99 -14.81
CA ALA A 121 6.99 1.73 -13.87
C ALA A 121 6.16 2.41 -12.76
N VAL A 122 5.02 3.02 -13.14
CA VAL A 122 4.10 3.67 -12.19
C VAL A 122 3.45 2.64 -11.29
N ASN A 123 2.95 1.51 -11.82
CA ASN A 123 2.37 0.44 -11.02
C ASN A 123 3.37 -0.11 -10.00
N TRP A 124 4.61 -0.33 -10.40
CA TRP A 124 5.70 -0.73 -9.50
C TRP A 124 5.91 0.26 -8.36
N ALA A 125 6.08 1.53 -8.73
CA ALA A 125 6.36 2.57 -7.76
C ALA A 125 5.20 2.73 -6.75
N ILE A 126 3.94 2.70 -7.23
CA ILE A 126 2.77 2.80 -6.37
C ILE A 126 2.64 1.55 -5.49
N SER A 127 2.77 0.33 -6.03
CA SER A 127 2.72 -0.91 -5.22
C SER A 127 3.78 -0.92 -4.12
N PHE A 128 4.99 -0.46 -4.43
CA PHE A 128 6.06 -0.35 -3.45
C PHE A 128 5.70 0.61 -2.30
N VAL A 129 5.22 1.81 -2.59
CA VAL A 129 4.90 2.79 -1.54
C VAL A 129 3.62 2.42 -0.78
N CYS A 130 2.64 1.78 -1.42
CA CYS A 130 1.47 1.22 -0.75
C CYS A 130 1.86 0.13 0.27
N ALA A 131 2.84 -0.70 -0.05
CA ALA A 131 3.39 -1.68 0.89
C ALA A 131 4.07 -0.99 2.09
N LEU A 132 4.83 0.10 1.85
CA LEU A 132 5.39 0.91 2.93
C LEU A 132 4.29 1.49 3.82
N GLN A 133 3.21 1.99 3.23
CA GLN A 133 2.06 2.56 3.94
C GLN A 133 1.40 1.52 4.83
N VAL A 134 0.98 0.38 4.26
CA VAL A 134 0.24 -0.65 5.00
C VAL A 134 1.06 -1.22 6.15
N GLU A 135 2.36 -1.39 5.96
CA GLU A 135 3.27 -1.91 6.98
C GLU A 135 3.55 -0.88 8.08
N SER A 136 3.53 0.42 7.75
CA SER A 136 3.78 1.50 8.70
C SER A 136 2.56 1.87 9.53
N PHE A 137 1.35 1.73 8.98
CA PHE A 137 0.08 2.14 9.60
C PHE A 137 -0.83 0.95 9.88
N ARG A 138 -0.33 -0.03 10.62
CA ARG A 138 -1.02 -1.30 10.93
C ARG A 138 -2.04 -1.24 12.06
N ARG A 139 -2.23 -0.10 12.70
CA ARG A 139 -3.12 0.06 13.85
C ARG A 139 -3.92 1.34 13.78
N VAL A 140 -5.18 1.24 14.21
CA VAL A 140 -6.04 2.38 14.51
C VAL A 140 -6.58 2.18 15.93
N HIS A 141 -6.37 3.14 16.82
CA HIS A 141 -6.74 3.07 18.23
C HIS A 141 -6.25 1.78 18.93
N GLY A 142 -5.03 1.35 18.60
CA GLY A 142 -4.44 0.12 19.16
C GLY A 142 -4.94 -1.19 18.54
N LYS A 143 -5.99 -1.17 17.71
CA LYS A 143 -6.55 -2.34 17.02
C LYS A 143 -5.86 -2.57 15.69
N ALA A 144 -5.74 -3.84 15.28
CA ALA A 144 -5.19 -4.20 13.98
C ALA A 144 -6.05 -3.61 12.86
N TYR A 145 -5.39 -2.93 11.94
CA TYR A 145 -6.00 -2.26 10.80
C TYR A 145 -5.08 -2.37 9.58
N ALA A 146 -5.65 -2.57 8.40
CA ALA A 146 -4.90 -2.55 7.17
C ALA A 146 -5.58 -1.59 6.18
N THR A 147 -4.87 -0.53 5.76
CA THR A 147 -5.38 0.50 4.85
C THR A 147 -5.83 -0.06 3.50
N THR A 148 -5.40 -1.27 3.16
CA THR A 148 -5.55 -1.90 1.85
C THR A 148 -6.40 -3.17 1.87
N MET A 149 -6.83 -3.65 3.04
CA MET A 149 -7.54 -4.92 3.19
C MET A 149 -8.99 -4.72 3.64
N CYS A 150 -9.88 -4.43 2.68
CA CYS A 150 -11.30 -4.19 2.98
C CYS A 150 -11.95 -5.36 3.73
N THR A 151 -11.71 -6.60 3.32
CA THR A 151 -12.30 -7.80 3.93
C THR A 151 -11.84 -7.99 5.38
N GLY A 152 -10.54 -7.79 5.65
CA GLY A 152 -10.01 -7.88 7.02
C GLY A 152 -10.56 -6.80 7.94
N ASN A 153 -10.69 -5.57 7.43
CA ASN A 153 -11.25 -4.46 8.19
C ASN A 153 -12.75 -4.63 8.43
N LEU A 154 -13.51 -5.15 7.44
CA LEU A 154 -14.93 -5.47 7.58
C LEU A 154 -15.15 -6.52 8.68
N ARG A 155 -14.36 -7.60 8.65
CA ARG A 155 -14.40 -8.63 9.70
C ARG A 155 -14.13 -8.01 11.07
N SER A 156 -13.01 -7.30 11.23
CA SER A 156 -12.64 -6.70 12.54
C SER A 156 -13.66 -5.65 13.00
N GLY A 157 -14.29 -4.93 12.09
CA GLY A 157 -15.37 -4.00 12.40
C GLY A 157 -16.63 -4.73 12.91
N THR A 158 -16.99 -5.84 12.27
CA THR A 158 -18.18 -6.63 12.65
C THR A 158 -18.00 -7.33 14.00
N GLU A 159 -16.79 -7.76 14.34
CA GLU A 159 -16.46 -8.35 15.65
C GLU A 159 -16.63 -7.36 16.82
N LEU A 160 -16.83 -6.07 16.54
CA LEU A 160 -16.97 -5.00 17.54
C LEU A 160 -18.41 -4.55 17.75
N LEU A 161 -19.37 -5.07 16.94
CA LEU A 161 -20.82 -4.82 17.07
C LEU A 161 -21.47 -5.82 17.98
#